data_8927a4c7fce1c93280f5fb5ec3312e10
#
_entry.id   8927a4c7fce1c93280f5fb5ec3312e10
#
_cell.length_a   1.000
_cell.length_b   1.000
_cell.length_c   1.000
_cell.angle_alpha   90.00
_cell.angle_beta   90.00
_cell.angle_gamma   90.00
#
_symmetry.space_group_name_H-M   'P 1'
#
loop_
_entity.id
_entity.type
_entity.pdbx_description
1 polymer ?
#
loop_
_entity_poly.entity_id
_entity_poly.type
_entity_poly.pdbx_seq_one_letter_code
_entity_poly.pdbx_strand_id
1 'polypeptide(L)'
;MKRVAVICSILFAALGCQKPQGSVDNLAPETTISVDSIQRSGDLRLNANVHLNWYGSDADGYIDYFNVQVNDEPVGKTRSNDSIFTFVIDAGLDSADVLIQVSAVDHEGLEDPTPAKLWVPLKNAAPSCRIDADEIAPDSAKIVLTLRWDAEDIDGNETIIEAEIRFNNGPWSQIDLGQGLLSFTLNPSGTSAAVYQNGFLVDTALAGASANDTNRVFLRVKDWAGSYSEVDTSSTFYWSAKAADMLVLNSQPAYIGAQYKEWLDSIGDAYDYVQMDAITGIGIPTYWNPSMKLLFEQYERVLLFTDATQFPNNGGTDYLLNILSPSVQSYVQGGGKVLTSAQITSSMDMGAINDVYPVSGSITSTGQARLTNDSSIVPVDTTSGAPLVRPKNIVLGVTPVNPAADANAYYTAQLTKIAGWTGSNTVGTIRSRNGEVYEVFFSVPLHQFSRSNSTNGGDLIKHVLENEF
;
A
#
# COMPACT_ATOMS: atom_id res chain seq x y z
N MET A 1 33.57 92.81 73.29
CA MET A 1 33.38 91.38 73.12
C MET A 1 33.07 91.15 71.65
N LYS A 2 34.04 90.79 70.88
CA LYS A 2 33.90 90.53 69.44
C LYS A 2 34.24 89.05 69.21
N ARG A 3 33.30 88.29 68.71
CA ARG A 3 33.48 86.84 68.33
C ARG A 3 34.01 86.83 66.90
N VAL A 4 35.15 86.26 66.73
CA VAL A 4 35.72 85.97 65.37
C VAL A 4 35.32 84.53 65.04
N ALA A 5 34.62 84.37 63.90
CA ALA A 5 34.29 83.08 63.35
C ALA A 5 35.40 82.73 62.33
N VAL A 6 36.00 81.53 62.58
CA VAL A 6 36.98 80.96 61.61
C VAL A 6 36.20 80.00 60.73
N ILE A 7 36.14 80.25 59.42
CA ILE A 7 35.59 79.40 58.40
C ILE A 7 36.74 78.53 57.92
N CYS A 8 36.61 77.21 58.18
CA CYS A 8 37.48 76.16 57.71
C CYS A 8 36.96 75.63 56.35
N SER A 9 37.58 76.00 55.23
CA SER A 9 37.23 75.50 53.88
C SER A 9 37.87 74.12 53.67
N ILE A 10 37.07 73.06 53.72
CA ILE A 10 37.54 71.72 53.33
C ILE A 10 37.50 71.59 51.80
N LEU A 11 38.67 71.50 51.19
CA LEU A 11 38.83 71.21 49.76
C LEU A 11 38.71 69.71 49.54
N PHE A 12 37.57 69.19 48.99
CA PHE A 12 37.44 67.84 48.54
C PHE A 12 38.14 67.69 47.17
N ALA A 13 39.26 66.99 47.15
CA ALA A 13 39.89 66.52 45.93
C ALA A 13 39.18 65.24 45.49
N ALA A 14 38.31 65.31 44.50
CA ALA A 14 37.78 64.18 43.81
C ALA A 14 38.90 63.52 43.01
N LEU A 15 39.50 62.45 43.55
CA LEU A 15 40.29 61.50 42.78
C LEU A 15 39.32 60.63 41.98
N GLY A 16 39.06 61.05 40.74
CA GLY A 16 38.42 60.19 39.75
C GLY A 16 39.37 59.02 39.45
N CYS A 17 38.98 57.78 39.82
CA CYS A 17 39.53 56.57 39.25
C CYS A 17 39.15 56.56 37.75
N GLN A 18 40.02 57.01 36.90
CA GLN A 18 39.94 56.61 35.49
C GLN A 18 40.32 55.14 35.43
N LYS A 19 39.35 54.25 35.09
CA LYS A 19 39.68 52.95 34.56
C LYS A 19 40.61 53.16 33.34
N PRO A 20 41.77 52.47 33.26
CA PRO A 20 42.52 52.48 32.05
C PRO A 20 41.63 51.98 30.94
N GLN A 21 41.23 52.82 30.02
CA GLN A 21 40.64 52.48 28.71
C GLN A 21 41.80 52.03 27.83
N GLY A 22 42.42 50.91 28.16
CA GLY A 22 43.16 50.15 27.20
C GLY A 22 42.09 49.39 26.40
N SER A 23 41.90 49.71 25.15
CA SER A 23 41.32 48.77 24.21
C SER A 23 42.23 47.54 24.24
N VAL A 24 41.86 46.53 24.96
CA VAL A 24 42.45 45.21 24.73
C VAL A 24 41.99 44.85 23.35
N ASP A 25 42.95 44.71 22.41
CA ASP A 25 42.63 44.27 21.07
C ASP A 25 41.92 42.91 21.21
N ASN A 26 40.76 42.75 20.57
CA ASN A 26 40.00 41.51 20.57
C ASN A 26 40.90 40.39 20.05
N LEU A 27 40.96 39.27 20.80
CA LEU A 27 41.74 38.11 20.41
C LEU A 27 40.84 37.16 19.57
N ALA A 28 41.42 36.59 18.52
CA ALA A 28 40.70 35.67 17.69
C ALA A 28 40.45 34.36 18.45
N PRO A 29 39.28 33.75 18.28
CA PRO A 29 38.97 32.45 18.85
C PRO A 29 39.82 31.33 18.23
N GLU A 30 39.90 30.19 18.92
CA GLU A 30 40.52 28.94 18.44
C GLU A 30 39.44 27.88 18.25
N THR A 31 39.53 27.09 17.15
CA THR A 31 38.59 26.02 16.81
C THR A 31 39.27 24.67 16.83
N THR A 32 38.53 23.65 17.32
CA THR A 32 38.92 22.24 17.21
C THR A 32 37.80 21.44 16.59
N ILE A 33 38.09 20.38 15.81
CA ILE A 33 37.13 19.47 15.20
C ILE A 33 37.47 18.01 15.49
N SER A 34 36.46 17.16 15.67
CA SER A 34 36.62 15.75 15.89
C SER A 34 35.48 14.96 15.25
N VAL A 35 35.72 13.69 14.95
CA VAL A 35 34.70 12.70 14.55
C VAL A 35 34.14 12.05 15.80
N ASP A 36 32.81 12.06 15.99
CA ASP A 36 32.19 11.51 17.20
C ASP A 36 32.02 9.98 17.12
N SER A 37 31.61 9.45 15.98
CA SER A 37 31.49 8.02 15.78
C SER A 37 32.09 7.60 14.45
N ILE A 38 32.91 6.57 14.49
CA ILE A 38 33.52 5.99 13.31
C ILE A 38 32.77 4.69 13.01
N GLN A 39 31.74 4.76 12.17
CA GLN A 39 31.28 3.57 11.48
C GLN A 39 32.25 3.33 10.32
N ARG A 40 33.11 2.33 10.44
CA ARG A 40 34.11 2.01 9.43
C ARG A 40 33.57 0.89 8.54
N SER A 41 33.28 1.17 7.30
CA SER A 41 33.31 0.17 6.24
C SER A 41 34.75 -0.21 5.92
N GLY A 42 35.03 -1.42 5.45
CA GLY A 42 36.39 -1.97 5.25
C GLY A 42 37.46 -0.94 4.86
N ASP A 43 38.73 -1.26 5.05
CA ASP A 43 39.90 -0.40 4.77
C ASP A 43 40.01 0.90 5.61
N LEU A 44 39.35 0.95 6.79
CA LEU A 44 39.40 2.11 7.70
C LEU A 44 38.76 3.41 7.16
N ARG A 45 37.92 3.33 6.12
CA ARG A 45 37.19 4.46 5.58
C ARG A 45 35.79 4.56 6.21
N LEU A 46 35.20 5.75 6.22
CA LEU A 46 33.89 6.04 6.80
C LEU A 46 32.80 5.88 5.72
N ASN A 47 31.58 5.60 6.13
CA ASN A 47 30.40 5.75 5.27
C ASN A 47 30.18 7.23 4.94
N ALA A 48 29.38 7.51 3.92
CA ALA A 48 29.09 8.88 3.50
C ALA A 48 28.33 9.72 4.54
N ASN A 49 27.69 9.11 5.52
CA ASN A 49 27.07 9.78 6.68
C ASN A 49 28.05 9.87 7.85
N VAL A 50 28.51 11.08 8.17
CA VAL A 50 29.51 11.32 9.21
C VAL A 50 29.02 12.32 10.23
N HIS A 51 29.03 11.97 11.52
CA HIS A 51 28.75 12.86 12.63
C HIS A 51 30.04 13.53 13.11
N LEU A 52 30.12 14.84 13.01
CA LEU A 52 31.26 15.66 13.41
C LEU A 52 30.89 16.56 14.55
N ASN A 53 31.84 16.72 15.48
CA ASN A 53 31.78 17.68 16.57
C ASN A 53 32.89 18.70 16.46
N TRP A 54 32.63 19.92 16.87
CA TRP A 54 33.64 20.99 16.98
C TRP A 54 33.42 21.82 18.23
N TYR A 55 34.47 22.44 18.63
CA TYR A 55 34.45 23.30 19.80
C TYR A 55 35.28 24.53 19.50
N GLY A 56 34.76 25.71 19.85
CA GLY A 56 35.48 26.99 19.80
C GLY A 56 35.76 27.48 21.21
N SER A 57 36.94 28.04 21.43
CA SER A 57 37.31 28.75 22.63
C SER A 57 37.82 30.17 22.31
N ASP A 58 37.44 31.11 23.16
CA ASP A 58 37.80 32.50 23.05
C ASP A 58 38.35 32.97 24.41
N ALA A 59 39.54 33.61 24.41
CA ALA A 59 40.24 33.97 25.64
C ALA A 59 39.66 35.22 26.32
N ASP A 60 39.00 36.10 25.60
CA ASP A 60 38.45 37.37 26.08
C ASP A 60 36.96 37.58 25.80
N GLY A 61 36.29 36.56 25.16
CA GLY A 61 34.89 36.65 24.81
C GLY A 61 34.15 35.30 24.83
N TYR A 62 33.24 35.18 23.90
CA TYR A 62 32.49 33.95 23.64
C TYR A 62 32.20 33.75 22.15
N ILE A 63 31.99 32.50 21.73
CA ILE A 63 31.72 32.17 20.35
C ILE A 63 30.27 32.52 20.03
N ASP A 64 30.02 33.29 18.96
CA ASP A 64 28.67 33.56 18.47
C ASP A 64 28.20 32.49 17.48
N TYR A 65 29.07 32.10 16.54
CA TYR A 65 28.74 31.03 15.56
C TYR A 65 30.00 30.41 14.96
N PHE A 66 29.80 29.35 14.18
CA PHE A 66 30.83 28.69 13.39
C PHE A 66 30.53 28.82 11.91
N ASN A 67 31.56 29.11 11.09
CA ASN A 67 31.54 28.93 9.65
C ASN A 67 32.00 27.51 9.32
N VAL A 68 31.27 26.84 8.44
CA VAL A 68 31.59 25.48 8.01
C VAL A 68 31.81 25.46 6.50
N GLN A 69 32.92 24.84 6.08
CA GLN A 69 33.28 24.64 4.68
C GLN A 69 33.55 23.17 4.39
N VAL A 70 33.23 22.76 3.17
CA VAL A 70 33.51 21.42 2.65
C VAL A 70 34.29 21.59 1.34
N ASN A 71 35.49 21.01 1.25
CA ASN A 71 36.37 21.12 0.09
C ASN A 71 36.62 22.62 -0.33
N ASP A 72 36.85 23.47 0.67
CA ASP A 72 37.02 24.91 0.53
C ASP A 72 35.78 25.71 0.08
N GLU A 73 34.62 25.05 -0.08
CA GLU A 73 33.36 25.72 -0.40
C GLU A 73 32.51 25.94 0.87
N PRO A 74 31.92 27.12 1.07
CA PRO A 74 31.13 27.43 2.26
C PRO A 74 29.81 26.69 2.23
N VAL A 75 29.52 25.90 3.27
CA VAL A 75 28.23 25.20 3.48
C VAL A 75 27.26 26.09 4.25
N GLY A 76 27.74 26.83 5.25
CA GLY A 76 26.87 27.69 6.03
C GLY A 76 27.44 28.12 7.38
N LYS A 77 26.58 28.77 8.16
CA LYS A 77 26.84 29.21 9.53
C LYS A 77 25.98 28.45 10.50
N THR A 78 26.53 28.05 11.64
CA THR A 78 25.78 27.33 12.69
C THR A 78 26.18 27.79 14.08
N ARG A 79 25.26 27.69 15.03
CA ARG A 79 25.52 27.83 16.47
C ARG A 79 25.60 26.49 17.19
N SER A 80 25.38 25.40 16.47
CA SER A 80 25.55 24.03 17.01
C SER A 80 27.05 23.69 17.04
N ASN A 81 27.41 22.85 18.00
CA ASN A 81 28.74 22.31 18.15
C ASN A 81 28.90 20.95 17.44
N ASP A 82 27.89 20.53 16.71
CA ASP A 82 27.87 19.26 15.97
C ASP A 82 27.00 19.35 14.71
N SER A 83 27.21 18.45 13.79
CA SER A 83 26.30 18.19 12.67
C SER A 83 26.55 16.82 12.07
N ILE A 84 25.51 16.28 11.43
CA ILE A 84 25.61 15.10 10.56
C ILE A 84 25.76 15.62 9.14
N PHE A 85 26.80 15.17 8.45
CA PHE A 85 27.05 15.46 7.04
C PHE A 85 26.75 14.20 6.23
N THR A 86 25.96 14.35 5.18
CA THR A 86 25.81 13.33 4.14
C THR A 86 26.66 13.77 2.95
N PHE A 87 27.69 13.02 2.64
CA PHE A 87 28.58 13.31 1.53
C PHE A 87 28.21 12.44 0.34
N VAL A 88 28.18 13.07 -0.81
CA VAL A 88 27.97 12.36 -2.07
C VAL A 88 29.33 12.01 -2.65
N ILE A 89 29.57 10.72 -2.88
CA ILE A 89 30.75 10.25 -3.62
C ILE A 89 30.42 10.37 -5.11
N ASP A 90 31.32 10.92 -5.91
CA ASP A 90 31.09 11.13 -7.33
C ASP A 90 30.79 9.83 -8.07
N ALA A 91 29.90 9.91 -9.06
CA ALA A 91 29.44 8.76 -9.85
C ALA A 91 30.62 7.97 -10.46
N GLY A 92 30.63 6.67 -10.25
CA GLY A 92 31.68 5.76 -10.71
C GLY A 92 32.93 5.68 -9.80
N LEU A 93 32.92 6.38 -8.67
CA LEU A 93 33.96 6.26 -7.64
C LEU A 93 33.39 5.50 -6.44
N ASP A 94 34.18 4.62 -5.85
CA ASP A 94 33.82 3.89 -4.63
C ASP A 94 34.38 4.53 -3.35
N SER A 95 35.14 5.61 -3.49
CA SER A 95 35.75 6.31 -2.36
C SER A 95 36.07 7.77 -2.68
N ALA A 96 36.10 8.60 -1.64
CA ALA A 96 36.49 10.01 -1.71
C ALA A 96 37.17 10.42 -0.41
N ASP A 97 38.03 11.45 -0.50
CA ASP A 97 38.59 12.15 0.67
C ASP A 97 38.02 13.54 0.70
N VAL A 98 37.28 13.91 1.73
CA VAL A 98 36.57 15.18 1.88
C VAL A 98 37.27 16.01 2.95
N LEU A 99 37.58 17.25 2.63
CA LEU A 99 38.15 18.23 3.58
C LEU A 99 37.01 19.00 4.25
N ILE A 100 36.88 18.88 5.56
CA ILE A 100 35.98 19.71 6.38
C ILE A 100 36.83 20.76 7.09
N GLN A 101 36.38 22.03 7.03
CA GLN A 101 37.00 23.14 7.74
C GLN A 101 35.92 23.84 8.59
N VAL A 102 36.24 24.14 9.84
CA VAL A 102 35.36 24.87 10.74
C VAL A 102 36.14 25.99 11.37
N SER A 103 35.64 27.23 11.32
CA SER A 103 36.16 28.37 12.01
C SER A 103 35.13 28.98 12.95
N ALA A 104 35.52 29.22 14.20
CA ALA A 104 34.71 29.93 15.17
C ALA A 104 34.72 31.42 14.87
N VAL A 105 33.64 32.12 15.13
CA VAL A 105 33.52 33.58 15.10
C VAL A 105 33.02 34.04 16.45
N ASP A 106 33.72 34.99 17.05
CA ASP A 106 33.37 35.56 18.34
C ASP A 106 32.22 36.59 18.25
N HIS A 107 31.79 37.09 19.39
CA HIS A 107 30.70 38.06 19.51
C HIS A 107 31.02 39.46 18.95
N GLU A 108 32.29 39.77 18.72
CA GLU A 108 32.76 41.03 18.09
C GLU A 108 32.95 40.87 16.58
N GLY A 109 32.81 39.63 16.04
CA GLY A 109 32.87 39.31 14.60
C GLY A 109 34.28 38.95 14.11
N LEU A 110 35.25 38.71 15.02
CA LEU A 110 36.57 38.21 14.64
C LEU A 110 36.52 36.70 14.45
N GLU A 111 37.02 36.23 13.33
CA GLU A 111 37.06 34.83 12.94
C GLU A 111 38.41 34.20 13.26
N ASP A 112 38.40 32.92 13.63
CA ASP A 112 39.62 32.13 13.79
C ASP A 112 40.44 32.14 12.48
N PRO A 113 41.66 32.72 12.49
CA PRO A 113 42.49 32.78 11.28
C PRO A 113 43.10 31.44 10.89
N THR A 114 42.95 30.43 11.75
CA THR A 114 43.50 29.08 11.58
C THR A 114 42.39 28.02 11.71
N PRO A 115 41.42 27.98 10.75
CA PRO A 115 40.31 27.02 10.82
C PRO A 115 40.74 25.61 11.14
N ALA A 116 39.99 24.93 12.00
CA ALA A 116 40.20 23.49 12.25
C ALA A 116 39.92 22.71 10.99
N LYS A 117 40.81 21.78 10.62
CA LYS A 117 40.76 21.00 9.40
C LYS A 117 40.72 19.54 9.70
N LEU A 118 39.83 18.82 9.01
CA LEU A 118 39.69 17.35 9.13
C LEU A 118 39.52 16.74 7.74
N TRP A 119 40.41 15.82 7.37
CA TRP A 119 40.21 14.97 6.21
C TRP A 119 39.35 13.74 6.59
N VAL A 120 38.22 13.60 5.93
CA VAL A 120 37.26 12.50 6.12
C VAL A 120 37.40 11.53 4.95
N PRO A 121 38.02 10.36 5.15
CA PRO A 121 38.14 9.33 4.12
C PRO A 121 36.83 8.58 4.02
N LEU A 122 36.08 8.70 2.92
CA LEU A 122 34.80 8.08 2.66
C LEU A 122 34.95 6.84 1.78
N LYS A 123 34.07 5.88 1.93
CA LYS A 123 33.88 4.75 1.03
C LYS A 123 32.39 4.55 0.78
N ASN A 124 32.04 4.31 -0.48
CA ASN A 124 30.70 3.95 -0.87
C ASN A 124 30.24 2.69 -0.15
N ALA A 125 29.04 2.72 0.40
CA ALA A 125 28.35 1.52 0.88
C ALA A 125 27.46 1.00 -0.24
N ALA A 126 27.37 -0.31 -0.41
CA ALA A 126 26.42 -0.87 -1.33
C ALA A 126 24.98 -0.69 -0.79
N PRO A 127 24.00 -0.41 -1.63
CA PRO A 127 22.62 -0.30 -1.22
C PRO A 127 22.07 -1.64 -0.74
N SER A 128 20.95 -1.61 -0.08
CA SER A 128 20.17 -2.79 0.30
C SER A 128 18.77 -2.73 -0.32
N CYS A 129 18.18 -3.89 -0.56
CA CYS A 129 16.79 -3.99 -0.99
C CYS A 129 16.12 -5.17 -0.34
N ARG A 130 14.80 -5.13 -0.26
CA ARG A 130 14.01 -6.26 0.24
C ARG A 130 12.64 -6.33 -0.42
N ILE A 131 12.17 -7.57 -0.55
CA ILE A 131 10.78 -7.90 -0.81
C ILE A 131 10.15 -8.13 0.57
N ASP A 132 9.10 -7.38 0.90
CA ASP A 132 8.50 -7.40 2.23
C ASP A 132 7.94 -8.78 2.56
N ALA A 133 8.49 -9.39 3.61
CA ALA A 133 8.13 -10.75 4.02
C ALA A 133 6.75 -10.83 4.71
N ASP A 134 6.27 -9.73 5.30
CA ASP A 134 4.99 -9.69 6.02
C ASP A 134 3.79 -9.56 5.05
N GLU A 135 4.06 -9.16 3.82
CA GLU A 135 3.07 -9.01 2.75
C GLU A 135 3.30 -10.04 1.63
N ILE A 136 3.75 -11.21 2.02
CA ILE A 136 4.17 -12.29 1.14
C ILE A 136 3.03 -12.71 0.22
N ALA A 137 3.42 -12.94 -1.03
CA ALA A 137 2.67 -13.72 -1.97
C ALA A 137 2.13 -14.98 -1.29
N PRO A 138 0.86 -15.32 -1.49
CA PRO A 138 0.33 -16.60 -1.07
C PRO A 138 1.21 -17.72 -1.66
N ASP A 139 1.24 -18.88 -0.99
CA ASP A 139 1.94 -20.07 -1.51
C ASP A 139 1.48 -20.43 -2.93
N SER A 140 0.33 -19.91 -3.36
CA SER A 140 -0.22 -20.04 -4.71
C SER A 140 -0.91 -18.77 -5.16
N ALA A 141 -0.69 -18.38 -6.41
CA ALA A 141 -1.34 -17.26 -7.07
C ALA A 141 -2.09 -17.74 -8.32
N LYS A 142 -3.25 -17.14 -8.60
CA LYS A 142 -3.99 -17.35 -9.84
C LYS A 142 -3.76 -16.16 -10.75
N ILE A 143 -3.02 -16.36 -11.84
CA ILE A 143 -2.68 -15.37 -12.87
C ILE A 143 -1.95 -14.15 -12.33
N VAL A 144 -2.41 -13.52 -11.24
CA VAL A 144 -1.91 -12.26 -10.70
C VAL A 144 -1.24 -12.47 -9.36
N LEU A 145 -0.08 -11.85 -9.20
CA LEU A 145 0.70 -11.79 -7.96
C LEU A 145 1.03 -10.34 -7.66
N THR A 146 0.96 -9.91 -6.41
CA THR A 146 1.48 -8.61 -5.96
C THR A 146 2.44 -8.80 -4.80
N LEU A 147 3.56 -8.11 -4.87
CA LEU A 147 4.59 -8.01 -3.84
C LEU A 147 4.79 -6.55 -3.47
N ARG A 148 5.29 -6.28 -2.27
CA ARG A 148 5.84 -4.97 -1.92
C ARG A 148 7.36 -5.08 -1.85
N TRP A 149 8.04 -4.02 -2.23
CA TRP A 149 9.48 -3.91 -2.14
C TRP A 149 9.91 -2.52 -1.67
N ASP A 150 11.06 -2.47 -1.05
CA ASP A 150 11.76 -1.24 -0.71
C ASP A 150 13.27 -1.40 -0.91
N ALA A 151 13.96 -0.26 -0.89
CA ALA A 151 15.41 -0.21 -0.96
C ALA A 151 15.93 0.99 -0.17
N GLU A 152 17.10 0.84 0.40
CA GLU A 152 17.75 1.86 1.20
C GLU A 152 19.24 1.88 0.89
N ASP A 153 19.82 3.10 0.93
CA ASP A 153 21.26 3.29 0.87
C ASP A 153 21.67 4.20 2.03
N ILE A 154 22.67 3.75 2.79
CA ILE A 154 23.18 4.53 3.93
C ILE A 154 23.87 5.84 3.48
N ASP A 155 24.31 5.89 2.23
CA ASP A 155 24.91 7.07 1.61
C ASP A 155 23.86 8.05 1.07
N GLY A 156 22.56 7.69 1.19
CA GLY A 156 21.39 8.44 0.75
C GLY A 156 20.61 7.69 -0.32
N ASN A 157 19.28 7.62 -0.18
CA ASN A 157 18.43 6.86 -1.12
C ASN A 157 18.46 7.45 -2.54
N GLU A 158 18.84 8.70 -2.71
CA GLU A 158 19.03 9.36 -4.00
C GLU A 158 20.23 8.81 -4.79
N THR A 159 21.12 8.08 -4.14
CA THR A 159 22.24 7.41 -4.81
C THR A 159 21.81 6.17 -5.58
N ILE A 160 20.66 5.57 -5.24
CA ILE A 160 20.10 4.42 -5.95
C ILE A 160 19.62 4.87 -7.34
N ILE A 161 20.23 4.35 -8.39
CA ILE A 161 19.98 4.76 -9.77
C ILE A 161 19.30 3.67 -10.62
N GLU A 162 19.28 2.42 -10.15
CA GLU A 162 18.75 1.30 -10.91
C GLU A 162 18.11 0.27 -9.97
N ALA A 163 16.95 -0.23 -10.34
CA ALA A 163 16.31 -1.37 -9.69
C ALA A 163 15.99 -2.42 -10.74
N GLU A 164 16.29 -3.66 -10.46
CA GLU A 164 16.13 -4.78 -11.39
C GLU A 164 15.42 -5.95 -10.73
N ILE A 165 14.53 -6.58 -11.50
CA ILE A 165 13.82 -7.81 -11.10
C ILE A 165 14.03 -8.91 -12.13
N ARG A 166 13.84 -10.16 -11.71
CA ARG A 166 13.72 -11.31 -12.60
C ARG A 166 12.84 -12.38 -11.98
N PHE A 167 12.27 -13.23 -12.83
CA PHE A 167 11.68 -14.50 -12.41
C PHE A 167 12.68 -15.64 -12.55
N ASN A 168 12.78 -16.49 -11.55
CA ASN A 168 13.60 -17.71 -11.57
C ASN A 168 15.03 -17.46 -12.12
N ASN A 169 15.40 -18.16 -13.17
CA ASN A 169 16.68 -17.98 -13.87
C ASN A 169 16.55 -17.13 -15.14
N GLY A 170 15.46 -16.35 -15.27
CA GLY A 170 15.26 -15.43 -16.38
C GLY A 170 16.26 -14.27 -16.38
N PRO A 171 16.24 -13.44 -17.43
CA PRO A 171 17.05 -12.24 -17.50
C PRO A 171 16.60 -11.21 -16.44
N TRP A 172 17.54 -10.38 -16.00
CA TRP A 172 17.22 -9.19 -15.24
C TRP A 172 16.51 -8.17 -16.14
N SER A 173 15.50 -7.51 -15.61
CA SER A 173 14.76 -6.41 -16.24
C SER A 173 14.66 -5.24 -15.29
N GLN A 174 14.89 -4.06 -15.82
CA GLN A 174 14.84 -2.82 -15.06
C GLN A 174 13.39 -2.44 -14.74
N ILE A 175 13.19 -1.92 -13.55
CA ILE A 175 11.91 -1.33 -13.09
C ILE A 175 12.17 0.11 -12.64
N ASP A 176 11.09 0.87 -12.44
CA ASP A 176 11.20 2.23 -11.92
C ASP A 176 11.67 2.23 -10.46
N LEU A 177 12.37 3.28 -10.06
CA LEU A 177 12.88 3.44 -8.69
C LEU A 177 11.80 3.75 -7.65
N GLY A 178 10.56 3.97 -8.09
CA GLY A 178 9.41 4.21 -7.19
C GLY A 178 9.07 2.95 -6.39
N GLN A 179 9.56 2.90 -5.15
CA GLN A 179 9.31 1.80 -4.21
C GLN A 179 7.81 1.60 -3.96
N GLY A 180 7.43 0.42 -3.52
CA GLY A 180 6.04 0.08 -3.20
C GLY A 180 5.58 -1.22 -3.83
N LEU A 181 4.44 -1.18 -4.52
CA LEU A 181 3.79 -2.39 -5.04
C LEU A 181 4.31 -2.77 -6.44
N LEU A 182 4.71 -4.02 -6.58
CA LEU A 182 4.94 -4.71 -7.86
C LEU A 182 3.86 -5.77 -8.05
N SER A 183 3.08 -5.63 -9.12
CA SER A 183 2.08 -6.61 -9.51
C SER A 183 2.46 -7.25 -10.83
N PHE A 184 2.24 -8.53 -10.94
CA PHE A 184 2.58 -9.32 -12.10
C PHE A 184 1.35 -10.04 -12.61
N THR A 185 1.10 -9.98 -13.90
CA THR A 185 0.05 -10.73 -14.57
C THR A 185 0.65 -11.73 -15.53
N LEU A 186 0.45 -13.01 -15.26
CA LEU A 186 0.98 -14.09 -16.12
C LEU A 186 0.42 -13.99 -17.54
N ASN A 187 1.29 -13.94 -18.52
CA ASN A 187 0.89 -13.88 -19.91
C ASN A 187 0.33 -15.24 -20.41
N PRO A 188 -0.52 -15.26 -21.44
CA PRO A 188 -1.09 -16.52 -21.98
C PRO A 188 -0.03 -17.52 -22.44
N SER A 189 1.18 -17.08 -22.81
CA SER A 189 2.30 -17.97 -23.12
C SER A 189 2.76 -18.82 -21.95
N GLY A 190 2.50 -18.38 -20.73
CA GLY A 190 2.92 -19.04 -19.48
C GLY A 190 4.41 -18.94 -19.18
N THR A 191 5.19 -18.19 -19.96
CA THR A 191 6.65 -18.07 -19.82
C THR A 191 7.13 -16.65 -19.52
N SER A 192 6.21 -15.71 -19.46
CA SER A 192 6.44 -14.30 -19.16
C SER A 192 5.27 -13.70 -18.39
N ALA A 193 5.47 -12.53 -17.81
CA ALA A 193 4.43 -11.78 -17.13
C ALA A 193 4.49 -10.28 -17.48
N ALA A 194 3.34 -9.62 -17.54
CA ALA A 194 3.28 -8.17 -17.52
C ALA A 194 3.58 -7.68 -16.09
N VAL A 195 4.31 -6.58 -15.99
CA VAL A 195 4.73 -5.98 -14.73
C VAL A 195 4.04 -4.63 -14.55
N TYR A 196 3.43 -4.46 -13.40
CA TYR A 196 2.81 -3.20 -12.99
C TYR A 196 3.49 -2.69 -11.73
N GLN A 197 3.88 -1.43 -11.72
CA GLN A 197 4.44 -0.78 -10.56
C GLN A 197 3.46 0.27 -10.04
N ASN A 198 3.07 0.15 -8.78
CA ASN A 198 2.06 1.01 -8.15
C ASN A 198 0.75 1.12 -8.98
N GLY A 199 0.38 0.04 -9.69
CA GLY A 199 -0.80 -0.04 -10.55
C GLY A 199 -0.60 0.42 -12.00
N PHE A 200 0.58 0.91 -12.38
CA PHE A 200 0.91 1.33 -13.75
C PHE A 200 1.74 0.26 -14.47
N LEU A 201 1.38 -0.04 -15.71
CA LEU A 201 2.09 -1.00 -16.54
C LEU A 201 3.50 -0.46 -16.89
N VAL A 202 4.55 -1.21 -16.54
CA VAL A 202 5.96 -0.84 -16.80
C VAL A 202 6.65 -1.80 -17.77
N ASP A 203 6.25 -3.07 -17.82
CA ASP A 203 6.73 -4.05 -18.77
C ASP A 203 5.57 -4.98 -19.19
N THR A 204 5.53 -5.35 -20.47
CA THR A 204 4.48 -6.23 -21.01
C THR A 204 4.86 -7.70 -21.01
N ALA A 205 6.14 -8.05 -20.85
CA ALA A 205 6.62 -9.41 -21.09
C ALA A 205 7.93 -9.78 -20.38
N LEU A 206 8.04 -9.49 -19.08
CA LEU A 206 9.17 -9.97 -18.26
C LEU A 206 9.27 -11.50 -18.34
N ALA A 207 10.36 -11.99 -18.93
CA ALA A 207 10.58 -13.40 -19.18
C ALA A 207 11.01 -14.16 -17.91
N GLY A 208 10.88 -15.50 -17.96
CA GLY A 208 11.35 -16.41 -16.91
C GLY A 208 10.26 -16.92 -15.97
N ALA A 209 9.01 -16.47 -16.13
CA ALA A 209 7.86 -17.07 -15.43
C ALA A 209 7.61 -18.51 -15.91
N SER A 210 7.01 -19.33 -15.06
CA SER A 210 6.61 -20.71 -15.36
C SER A 210 5.16 -20.93 -14.92
N ALA A 211 4.27 -20.99 -15.88
CA ALA A 211 2.85 -21.27 -15.64
C ALA A 211 2.64 -22.69 -15.10
N ASN A 212 1.71 -22.85 -14.16
CA ASN A 212 1.39 -24.12 -13.52
C ASN A 212 2.60 -24.80 -12.86
N ASP A 213 3.51 -23.97 -12.34
CA ASP A 213 4.73 -24.41 -11.67
C ASP A 213 5.10 -23.43 -10.55
N THR A 214 6.14 -23.76 -9.81
CA THR A 214 6.70 -22.91 -8.76
C THR A 214 7.60 -21.82 -9.32
N ASN A 215 7.48 -20.63 -8.75
CA ASN A 215 8.24 -19.46 -9.17
C ASN A 215 8.84 -18.73 -7.96
N ARG A 216 9.85 -17.89 -8.24
CA ARG A 216 10.42 -16.90 -7.33
C ARG A 216 10.68 -15.60 -8.07
N VAL A 217 10.54 -14.50 -7.38
CA VAL A 217 10.96 -13.17 -7.83
C VAL A 217 12.28 -12.84 -7.13
N PHE A 218 13.22 -12.32 -7.87
CA PHE A 218 14.49 -11.82 -7.39
C PHE A 218 14.57 -10.32 -7.64
N LEU A 219 15.10 -9.59 -6.67
CA LEU A 219 15.26 -8.15 -6.69
C LEU A 219 16.70 -7.78 -6.37
N ARG A 220 17.24 -6.77 -7.04
CA ARG A 220 18.46 -6.08 -6.68
C ARG A 220 18.39 -4.62 -7.07
N VAL A 221 19.17 -3.78 -6.42
CA VAL A 221 19.32 -2.37 -6.75
C VAL A 221 20.79 -2.01 -6.92
N LYS A 222 21.06 -0.90 -7.59
CA LYS A 222 22.40 -0.43 -7.87
C LYS A 222 22.50 1.06 -7.59
N ASP A 223 23.58 1.46 -6.95
CA ASP A 223 23.93 2.87 -6.74
C ASP A 223 24.69 3.48 -7.93
N TRP A 224 24.89 4.77 -7.87
CA TRP A 224 25.64 5.48 -8.91
C TRP A 224 27.17 5.24 -8.86
N ALA A 225 27.72 4.73 -7.76
CA ALA A 225 29.10 4.25 -7.70
C ALA A 225 29.30 2.94 -8.48
N GLY A 226 28.20 2.24 -8.80
CA GLY A 226 28.18 1.00 -9.55
C GLY A 226 28.06 -0.24 -8.68
N SER A 227 27.88 -0.11 -7.35
CA SER A 227 27.72 -1.24 -6.43
C SER A 227 26.29 -1.77 -6.46
N TYR A 228 26.15 -3.09 -6.51
CA TYR A 228 24.85 -3.76 -6.38
C TYR A 228 24.59 -4.16 -4.94
N SER A 229 23.32 -4.14 -4.56
CA SER A 229 22.83 -4.79 -3.35
C SER A 229 23.05 -6.31 -3.41
N GLU A 230 23.03 -6.97 -2.26
CA GLU A 230 22.71 -8.39 -2.23
C GLU A 230 21.35 -8.62 -2.90
N VAL A 231 21.20 -9.79 -3.54
CA VAL A 231 19.96 -10.17 -4.22
C VAL A 231 18.94 -10.62 -3.18
N ASP A 232 17.83 -9.93 -3.06
CA ASP A 232 16.72 -10.42 -2.26
C ASP A 232 15.77 -11.30 -3.08
N THR A 233 15.06 -12.21 -2.41
CA THR A 233 14.28 -13.27 -3.06
C THR A 233 12.95 -13.47 -2.35
N SER A 234 11.86 -13.44 -3.11
CA SER A 234 10.52 -13.77 -2.59
C SER A 234 10.46 -15.21 -2.07
N SER A 235 9.45 -15.52 -1.24
CA SER A 235 9.05 -16.90 -1.02
C SER A 235 8.70 -17.60 -2.34
N THR A 236 8.77 -18.93 -2.34
CA THR A 236 8.33 -19.74 -3.49
C THR A 236 6.80 -19.76 -3.55
N PHE A 237 6.24 -19.53 -4.72
CA PHE A 237 4.79 -19.60 -4.97
C PHE A 237 4.47 -20.42 -6.20
N TYR A 238 3.35 -21.14 -6.16
CA TYR A 238 2.80 -21.84 -7.33
C TYR A 238 1.96 -20.86 -8.15
N TRP A 239 2.22 -20.72 -9.45
CA TRP A 239 1.55 -19.75 -10.31
C TRP A 239 0.64 -20.42 -11.34
N SER A 240 -0.67 -20.42 -11.06
CA SER A 240 -1.66 -21.03 -11.93
C SER A 240 -1.99 -20.15 -13.13
N ALA A 241 -1.97 -20.72 -14.33
CA ALA A 241 -2.44 -20.06 -15.53
C ALA A 241 -3.97 -19.94 -15.57
N LYS A 242 -4.47 -19.03 -16.42
CA LYS A 242 -5.88 -18.96 -16.80
C LYS A 242 -6.26 -20.24 -17.58
N ALA A 243 -7.38 -20.85 -17.23
CA ALA A 243 -7.90 -22.04 -17.91
C ALA A 243 -9.30 -21.82 -18.54
N ALA A 244 -9.99 -20.73 -18.17
CA ALA A 244 -11.34 -20.41 -18.63
C ALA A 244 -11.57 -18.91 -18.74
N ASP A 245 -12.66 -18.50 -19.39
CA ASP A 245 -13.05 -17.08 -19.50
C ASP A 245 -14.00 -16.62 -18.37
N MET A 246 -14.37 -17.52 -17.49
CA MET A 246 -15.19 -17.25 -16.30
C MET A 246 -14.39 -17.51 -15.04
N LEU A 247 -14.41 -16.53 -14.12
CA LEU A 247 -13.84 -16.65 -12.78
C LEU A 247 -14.93 -16.82 -11.74
N VAL A 248 -14.75 -17.77 -10.84
CA VAL A 248 -15.62 -17.99 -9.69
C VAL A 248 -14.83 -17.72 -8.41
N LEU A 249 -15.25 -16.73 -7.65
CA LEU A 249 -14.73 -16.42 -6.33
C LEU A 249 -15.73 -16.87 -5.27
N ASN A 250 -15.31 -17.72 -4.36
CA ASN A 250 -16.14 -18.17 -3.25
C ASN A 250 -15.44 -17.90 -1.91
N SER A 251 -16.08 -17.11 -1.04
CA SER A 251 -15.62 -16.86 0.32
C SER A 251 -16.38 -17.66 1.37
N GLN A 252 -17.36 -18.43 0.96
CA GLN A 252 -18.13 -19.29 1.86
C GLN A 252 -17.35 -20.58 2.15
N PRO A 253 -17.70 -21.33 3.20
CA PRO A 253 -17.04 -22.58 3.54
C PRO A 253 -16.89 -23.55 2.36
N ALA A 254 -15.83 -24.34 2.33
CA ALA A 254 -15.48 -25.21 1.22
C ALA A 254 -16.60 -26.19 0.81
N TYR A 255 -17.44 -26.68 1.76
CA TYR A 255 -18.55 -27.53 1.45
C TYR A 255 -19.69 -26.84 0.67
N ILE A 256 -19.84 -25.52 0.87
CA ILE A 256 -20.73 -24.67 0.06
C ILE A 256 -20.12 -24.45 -1.32
N GLY A 257 -18.82 -24.18 -1.35
CA GLY A 257 -18.07 -24.09 -2.61
C GLY A 257 -18.19 -25.35 -3.46
N ALA A 258 -18.19 -26.54 -2.84
CA ALA A 258 -18.42 -27.81 -3.54
C ALA A 258 -19.82 -27.88 -4.18
N GLN A 259 -20.84 -27.33 -3.54
CA GLN A 259 -22.19 -27.25 -4.11
C GLN A 259 -22.26 -26.32 -5.32
N TYR A 260 -21.60 -25.15 -5.26
CA TYR A 260 -21.51 -24.25 -6.42
C TYR A 260 -20.77 -24.91 -7.58
N LYS A 261 -19.66 -25.60 -7.32
CA LYS A 261 -18.94 -26.37 -8.34
C LYS A 261 -19.84 -27.43 -9.00
N GLU A 262 -20.58 -28.22 -8.21
CA GLU A 262 -21.53 -29.23 -8.73
C GLU A 262 -22.54 -28.59 -9.69
N TRP A 263 -23.08 -27.43 -9.34
CA TRP A 263 -24.01 -26.71 -10.21
C TRP A 263 -23.34 -26.20 -11.49
N LEU A 264 -22.18 -25.57 -11.38
CA LEU A 264 -21.43 -25.04 -12.52
C LEU A 264 -20.98 -26.18 -13.46
N ASP A 265 -20.51 -27.30 -12.91
CA ASP A 265 -20.14 -28.48 -13.68
C ASP A 265 -21.35 -29.03 -14.45
N SER A 266 -22.56 -28.96 -13.88
CA SER A 266 -23.80 -29.39 -14.55
C SER A 266 -24.24 -28.42 -15.66
N ILE A 267 -23.87 -27.15 -15.57
CA ILE A 267 -24.07 -26.13 -16.64
C ILE A 267 -23.18 -26.44 -17.84
N GLY A 268 -21.94 -26.84 -17.56
CA GLY A 268 -20.96 -27.24 -18.58
C GLY A 268 -20.05 -26.12 -19.08
N ASP A 269 -20.19 -24.90 -18.60
CA ASP A 269 -19.26 -23.82 -18.90
C ASP A 269 -17.93 -24.02 -18.14
N ALA A 270 -16.82 -23.84 -18.83
CA ALA A 270 -15.51 -23.86 -18.16
C ALA A 270 -15.33 -22.64 -17.26
N TYR A 271 -14.73 -22.86 -16.10
CA TYR A 271 -14.46 -21.79 -15.13
C TYR A 271 -13.14 -22.00 -14.37
N ASP A 272 -12.54 -20.91 -13.96
CA ASP A 272 -11.48 -20.89 -12.96
C ASP A 272 -12.11 -20.66 -11.59
N TYR A 273 -11.68 -21.40 -10.58
CA TYR A 273 -12.25 -21.30 -9.23
C TYR A 273 -11.20 -20.89 -8.21
N VAL A 274 -11.51 -19.87 -7.42
CA VAL A 274 -10.69 -19.43 -6.28
C VAL A 274 -11.51 -19.53 -5.00
N GLN A 275 -11.06 -20.38 -4.07
CA GLN A 275 -11.57 -20.42 -2.71
C GLN A 275 -10.86 -19.35 -1.90
N MET A 276 -11.61 -18.39 -1.38
CA MET A 276 -11.11 -17.35 -0.50
C MET A 276 -11.32 -17.78 0.95
N ASP A 277 -10.32 -17.57 1.80
CA ASP A 277 -10.36 -18.00 3.20
C ASP A 277 -10.03 -16.81 4.12
N ALA A 278 -10.97 -16.46 5.01
CA ALA A 278 -10.81 -15.36 5.95
C ALA A 278 -9.77 -15.62 7.04
N ILE A 279 -9.49 -16.89 7.36
CA ILE A 279 -8.56 -17.28 8.44
C ILE A 279 -7.13 -17.26 7.93
N THR A 280 -6.90 -17.83 6.76
CA THR A 280 -5.56 -17.95 6.15
C THR A 280 -5.21 -16.79 5.23
N GLY A 281 -6.19 -15.96 4.87
CA GLY A 281 -6.01 -14.87 3.92
C GLY A 281 -5.79 -15.33 2.47
N ILE A 282 -5.96 -16.62 2.17
CA ILE A 282 -5.74 -17.15 0.82
C ILE A 282 -6.68 -16.44 -0.17
N GLY A 283 -6.08 -15.88 -1.21
CA GLY A 283 -6.77 -15.22 -2.32
C GLY A 283 -7.17 -13.77 -2.05
N ILE A 284 -6.97 -13.23 -0.84
CA ILE A 284 -7.28 -11.84 -0.50
C ILE A 284 -6.02 -11.17 0.05
N PRO A 285 -5.55 -10.09 -0.59
CA PRO A 285 -4.48 -9.30 0.00
C PRO A 285 -4.94 -8.67 1.32
N THR A 286 -4.06 -8.66 2.32
CA THR A 286 -4.33 -8.10 3.65
C THR A 286 -4.38 -6.56 3.65
N TYR A 287 -4.02 -5.94 2.56
CA TYR A 287 -4.12 -4.50 2.28
C TYR A 287 -4.61 -4.29 0.85
N TRP A 288 -5.11 -3.09 0.55
CA TRP A 288 -5.51 -2.76 -0.80
C TRP A 288 -4.31 -2.79 -1.76
N ASN A 289 -4.45 -3.51 -2.85
CA ASN A 289 -3.50 -3.54 -3.95
C ASN A 289 -4.24 -3.86 -5.27
N PRO A 290 -3.60 -3.73 -6.43
CA PRO A 290 -4.27 -3.90 -7.72
C PRO A 290 -4.57 -5.36 -8.11
N SER A 291 -4.19 -6.37 -7.30
CA SER A 291 -4.32 -7.79 -7.66
C SER A 291 -5.73 -8.18 -8.08
N MET A 292 -6.75 -7.81 -7.30
CA MET A 292 -8.13 -8.19 -7.61
C MET A 292 -8.65 -7.52 -8.87
N LYS A 293 -8.32 -6.23 -9.06
CA LYS A 293 -8.65 -5.52 -10.30
C LYS A 293 -8.00 -6.20 -11.51
N LEU A 294 -6.68 -6.42 -11.46
CA LEU A 294 -5.93 -7.06 -12.53
C LEU A 294 -6.41 -8.50 -12.80
N LEU A 295 -6.82 -9.22 -11.74
CA LEU A 295 -7.37 -10.57 -11.87
C LEU A 295 -8.71 -10.54 -12.61
N PHE A 296 -9.64 -9.68 -12.21
CA PHE A 296 -10.97 -9.57 -12.85
C PHE A 296 -10.84 -9.20 -14.33
N GLU A 297 -9.94 -8.30 -14.68
CA GLU A 297 -9.68 -7.86 -16.06
C GLU A 297 -9.18 -8.99 -16.98
N GLN A 298 -8.76 -10.14 -16.43
CA GLN A 298 -8.38 -11.32 -17.23
C GLN A 298 -9.59 -12.18 -17.68
N TYR A 299 -10.78 -11.90 -17.17
CA TYR A 299 -11.97 -12.72 -17.41
C TYR A 299 -13.10 -11.90 -18.04
N GLU A 300 -13.93 -12.57 -18.83
CA GLU A 300 -15.14 -11.97 -19.39
C GLU A 300 -16.28 -11.92 -18.38
N ARG A 301 -16.35 -12.93 -17.52
CA ARG A 301 -17.41 -13.10 -16.50
C ARG A 301 -16.80 -13.39 -15.14
N VAL A 302 -17.31 -12.75 -14.09
CA VAL A 302 -16.93 -12.98 -12.69
C VAL A 302 -18.17 -13.34 -11.89
N LEU A 303 -18.13 -14.47 -11.19
CA LEU A 303 -19.16 -14.90 -10.23
C LEU A 303 -18.57 -14.74 -8.83
N LEU A 304 -19.23 -13.95 -8.00
CA LEU A 304 -18.84 -13.70 -6.62
C LEU A 304 -19.88 -14.27 -5.66
N PHE A 305 -19.49 -15.32 -4.92
CA PHE A 305 -20.32 -15.95 -3.87
C PHE A 305 -19.73 -15.64 -2.50
N THR A 306 -20.41 -14.79 -1.73
CA THR A 306 -19.93 -14.33 -0.43
C THR A 306 -21.04 -14.37 0.63
N ASP A 307 -20.65 -14.24 1.87
CA ASP A 307 -21.54 -14.07 3.02
C ASP A 307 -21.12 -12.84 3.85
N ALA A 308 -21.51 -12.79 5.11
CA ALA A 308 -21.15 -11.73 6.03
C ALA A 308 -19.81 -11.97 6.76
N THR A 309 -18.94 -12.85 6.24
CA THR A 309 -17.61 -13.07 6.82
C THR A 309 -16.71 -11.86 6.57
N GLN A 310 -15.98 -11.46 7.60
CA GLN A 310 -14.99 -10.39 7.53
C GLN A 310 -13.62 -10.97 7.21
N PHE A 311 -12.87 -10.20 6.45
CA PHE A 311 -11.50 -10.52 6.02
C PHE A 311 -10.51 -9.48 6.54
N PRO A 312 -9.24 -9.85 6.78
CA PRO A 312 -8.20 -8.88 7.10
C PRO A 312 -8.10 -7.80 6.01
N ASN A 313 -8.02 -6.53 6.42
CA ASN A 313 -7.87 -5.40 5.52
C ASN A 313 -7.20 -4.22 6.24
N ASN A 314 -6.04 -3.77 5.75
CA ASN A 314 -5.29 -2.60 6.24
C ASN A 314 -5.10 -2.55 7.77
N GLY A 315 -4.73 -3.67 8.37
CA GLY A 315 -4.54 -3.81 9.81
C GLY A 315 -5.83 -3.94 10.64
N GLY A 316 -6.99 -4.00 9.99
CA GLY A 316 -8.30 -4.26 10.56
C GLY A 316 -8.99 -5.44 9.89
N THR A 317 -10.33 -5.43 9.91
CA THR A 317 -11.17 -6.37 9.16
C THR A 317 -12.29 -5.63 8.47
N ASP A 318 -12.69 -6.11 7.27
CA ASP A 318 -13.85 -5.61 6.54
C ASP A 318 -14.56 -6.75 5.81
N TYR A 319 -15.77 -6.51 5.36
CA TYR A 319 -16.54 -7.47 4.57
C TYR A 319 -15.99 -7.58 3.14
N LEU A 320 -15.97 -8.80 2.60
CA LEU A 320 -15.43 -9.02 1.25
C LEU A 320 -16.11 -8.14 0.20
N LEU A 321 -17.41 -7.93 0.31
CA LEU A 321 -18.17 -7.09 -0.62
C LEU A 321 -17.63 -5.64 -0.64
N ASN A 322 -17.29 -5.08 0.52
CA ASN A 322 -16.68 -3.75 0.63
C ASN A 322 -15.23 -3.74 0.09
N ILE A 323 -14.45 -4.75 0.45
CA ILE A 323 -13.05 -4.88 0.00
C ILE A 323 -12.96 -4.95 -1.54
N LEU A 324 -13.87 -5.70 -2.18
CA LEU A 324 -13.86 -5.89 -3.63
C LEU A 324 -14.55 -4.76 -4.41
N SER A 325 -15.32 -3.88 -3.76
CA SER A 325 -16.08 -2.81 -4.42
C SER A 325 -15.24 -2.01 -5.44
N PRO A 326 -14.02 -1.50 -5.12
CA PRO A 326 -13.23 -0.75 -6.10
C PRO A 326 -12.83 -1.59 -7.33
N SER A 327 -12.54 -2.87 -7.12
CA SER A 327 -12.15 -3.79 -8.20
C SER A 327 -13.33 -4.15 -9.09
N VAL A 328 -14.50 -4.41 -8.50
CA VAL A 328 -15.75 -4.65 -9.23
C VAL A 328 -16.15 -3.42 -10.03
N GLN A 329 -16.07 -2.23 -9.45
CA GLN A 329 -16.38 -0.97 -10.14
C GLN A 329 -15.51 -0.79 -11.38
N SER A 330 -14.19 -0.94 -11.24
CA SER A 330 -13.25 -0.84 -12.37
C SER A 330 -13.56 -1.87 -13.46
N TYR A 331 -13.84 -3.11 -13.06
CA TYR A 331 -14.12 -4.21 -13.96
C TYR A 331 -15.40 -4.00 -14.78
N VAL A 332 -16.51 -3.61 -14.14
CA VAL A 332 -17.78 -3.36 -14.86
C VAL A 332 -17.74 -2.09 -15.71
N GLN A 333 -16.94 -1.09 -15.31
CA GLN A 333 -16.67 0.09 -16.14
C GLN A 333 -15.87 -0.28 -17.40
N GLY A 334 -14.98 -1.25 -17.30
CA GLY A 334 -14.21 -1.83 -18.40
C GLY A 334 -15.01 -2.75 -19.34
N GLY A 335 -16.28 -3.03 -19.02
CA GLY A 335 -17.16 -3.89 -19.83
C GLY A 335 -17.28 -5.33 -19.35
N GLY A 336 -16.70 -5.65 -18.19
CA GLY A 336 -16.82 -6.98 -17.57
C GLY A 336 -18.23 -7.24 -17.05
N LYS A 337 -18.60 -8.53 -16.96
CA LYS A 337 -19.90 -8.99 -16.49
C LYS A 337 -19.77 -9.66 -15.12
N VAL A 338 -20.64 -9.28 -14.16
CA VAL A 338 -20.55 -9.81 -12.80
C VAL A 338 -21.90 -10.32 -12.27
N LEU A 339 -21.89 -11.53 -11.72
CA LEU A 339 -22.97 -12.08 -10.89
C LEU A 339 -22.50 -12.11 -9.45
N THR A 340 -23.17 -11.39 -8.58
CA THR A 340 -22.91 -11.38 -7.14
C THR A 340 -24.05 -12.03 -6.37
N SER A 341 -23.75 -12.98 -5.49
CA SER A 341 -24.67 -13.51 -4.48
C SER A 341 -24.05 -13.29 -3.10
N ALA A 342 -24.65 -12.41 -2.30
CA ALA A 342 -24.08 -11.97 -1.03
C ALA A 342 -25.15 -11.91 0.06
N GLN A 343 -24.74 -12.15 1.31
CA GLN A 343 -25.55 -11.82 2.47
C GLN A 343 -25.19 -10.40 2.93
N ILE A 344 -26.13 -9.47 2.84
CA ILE A 344 -25.94 -8.10 3.31
C ILE A 344 -26.30 -8.00 4.79
N THR A 345 -25.48 -7.28 5.57
CA THR A 345 -25.73 -6.95 6.97
C THR A 345 -25.71 -5.46 7.22
N SER A 346 -26.32 -4.99 8.32
CA SER A 346 -26.35 -3.58 8.71
C SER A 346 -24.99 -3.01 9.11
N SER A 347 -23.98 -3.87 9.27
CA SER A 347 -22.61 -3.47 9.63
C SER A 347 -21.71 -3.24 8.42
N MET A 348 -22.18 -3.55 7.20
CA MET A 348 -21.45 -3.28 5.95
C MET A 348 -21.49 -1.78 5.61
N ASP A 349 -20.46 -1.29 4.94
CA ASP A 349 -20.47 0.06 4.35
C ASP A 349 -21.42 0.08 3.15
N MET A 350 -22.65 0.52 3.40
CA MET A 350 -23.65 0.64 2.36
C MET A 350 -23.36 1.76 1.36
N GLY A 351 -22.50 2.73 1.70
CA GLY A 351 -22.05 3.74 0.76
C GLY A 351 -21.25 3.09 -0.37
N ALA A 352 -20.20 2.35 -0.04
CA ALA A 352 -19.40 1.63 -1.01
C ALA A 352 -20.22 0.62 -1.83
N ILE A 353 -21.17 -0.07 -1.20
CA ILE A 353 -22.04 -1.04 -1.89
C ILE A 353 -22.99 -0.33 -2.89
N ASN A 354 -23.64 0.77 -2.48
CA ASN A 354 -24.56 1.52 -3.35
C ASN A 354 -23.86 2.20 -4.53
N ASP A 355 -22.60 2.60 -4.35
CA ASP A 355 -21.82 3.26 -5.40
C ASP A 355 -21.37 2.29 -6.50
N VAL A 356 -21.31 1.00 -6.19
CA VAL A 356 -20.76 -0.02 -7.08
C VAL A 356 -21.84 -0.96 -7.60
N TYR A 357 -22.55 -1.64 -6.69
CA TYR A 357 -23.51 -2.67 -7.06
C TYR A 357 -24.86 -2.08 -7.48
N PRO A 358 -25.71 -2.84 -8.21
CA PRO A 358 -27.00 -2.35 -8.72
C PRO A 358 -28.07 -2.20 -7.63
N VAL A 359 -27.70 -1.67 -6.48
CA VAL A 359 -28.55 -1.52 -5.29
C VAL A 359 -28.50 -0.10 -4.76
N SER A 360 -29.54 0.33 -4.07
CA SER A 360 -29.63 1.65 -3.43
C SER A 360 -30.28 1.57 -2.05
N GLY A 361 -30.00 2.58 -1.25
CA GLY A 361 -30.59 2.77 0.07
C GLY A 361 -29.75 2.23 1.21
N SER A 362 -30.10 2.63 2.41
CA SER A 362 -29.53 2.11 3.65
C SER A 362 -30.42 0.99 4.18
N ILE A 363 -29.82 0.03 4.89
CA ILE A 363 -30.57 -0.97 5.66
C ILE A 363 -31.14 -0.27 6.90
N THR A 364 -32.18 0.51 6.71
CA THR A 364 -32.78 1.34 7.79
C THR A 364 -33.96 0.67 8.50
N SER A 365 -34.34 -0.54 8.08
CA SER A 365 -35.46 -1.18 8.74
C SER A 365 -35.05 -1.79 10.07
N THR A 366 -35.84 -1.52 11.10
CA THR A 366 -35.66 -2.09 12.43
C THR A 366 -36.15 -3.53 12.53
N GLY A 367 -36.76 -4.07 11.47
CA GLY A 367 -37.33 -5.41 11.43
C GLY A 367 -36.41 -6.43 10.75
N GLN A 368 -36.70 -7.69 10.96
CA GLN A 368 -36.02 -8.79 10.31
C GLN A 368 -36.97 -9.45 9.29
N ALA A 369 -36.40 -9.87 8.17
CA ALA A 369 -37.10 -10.68 7.19
C ALA A 369 -36.46 -12.05 7.09
N ARG A 370 -37.26 -13.07 6.81
CA ARG A 370 -36.80 -14.43 6.56
C ARG A 370 -37.59 -15.07 5.42
N LEU A 371 -36.99 -16.04 4.79
CA LEU A 371 -37.67 -16.97 3.90
C LEU A 371 -37.91 -18.29 4.62
N THR A 372 -39.14 -18.79 4.59
CA THR A 372 -39.44 -20.15 5.04
C THR A 372 -39.26 -21.14 3.88
N ASN A 373 -39.23 -22.43 4.17
CA ASN A 373 -39.12 -23.46 3.14
C ASN A 373 -40.32 -23.52 2.16
N ASP A 374 -41.44 -22.86 2.50
CA ASP A 374 -42.63 -22.71 1.62
C ASP A 374 -42.62 -21.40 0.84
N SER A 375 -41.69 -20.50 1.16
CA SER A 375 -41.47 -19.28 0.44
C SER A 375 -40.73 -19.53 -0.88
N SER A 376 -40.81 -18.55 -1.79
CA SER A 376 -40.03 -18.56 -3.02
C SER A 376 -39.44 -17.19 -3.31
N ILE A 377 -38.38 -17.16 -4.07
CA ILE A 377 -37.98 -15.97 -4.83
C ILE A 377 -38.47 -16.16 -6.26
N VAL A 378 -39.04 -15.12 -6.80
CA VAL A 378 -39.73 -15.17 -8.10
C VAL A 378 -39.18 -14.04 -8.99
N PRO A 379 -39.00 -14.29 -10.30
CA PRO A 379 -38.60 -13.21 -11.23
C PRO A 379 -39.72 -12.17 -11.29
N VAL A 380 -39.33 -10.91 -11.46
CA VAL A 380 -40.23 -9.77 -11.66
C VAL A 380 -40.91 -9.88 -13.02
N ASP A 381 -40.13 -10.20 -14.07
CA ASP A 381 -40.68 -10.57 -15.37
C ASP A 381 -40.93 -12.07 -15.44
N THR A 382 -42.18 -12.44 -15.29
CA THR A 382 -42.62 -13.86 -15.34
C THR A 382 -42.65 -14.47 -16.76
N THR A 383 -42.36 -13.63 -17.77
CA THR A 383 -42.32 -14.07 -19.19
C THR A 383 -40.85 -14.33 -19.66
N SER A 384 -39.88 -13.95 -18.88
CA SER A 384 -38.43 -14.12 -19.20
C SER A 384 -37.96 -15.57 -19.24
N GLY A 385 -38.73 -16.52 -18.70
CA GLY A 385 -38.30 -17.91 -18.51
C GLY A 385 -37.37 -18.12 -17.30
N ALA A 386 -37.07 -17.06 -16.55
CA ALA A 386 -36.25 -17.14 -15.35
C ALA A 386 -36.92 -18.05 -14.27
N PRO A 387 -36.17 -18.94 -13.58
CA PRO A 387 -36.73 -19.92 -12.70
C PRO A 387 -37.20 -19.31 -11.38
N LEU A 388 -38.37 -19.78 -10.89
CA LEU A 388 -38.76 -19.64 -9.49
C LEU A 388 -37.96 -20.63 -8.65
N VAL A 389 -37.29 -20.15 -7.58
CA VAL A 389 -36.50 -21.04 -6.71
C VAL A 389 -36.95 -20.97 -5.26
N ARG A 390 -36.82 -22.10 -4.55
CA ARG A 390 -37.25 -22.26 -3.16
C ARG A 390 -36.12 -22.68 -2.27
N PRO A 391 -36.04 -22.11 -1.05
CA PRO A 391 -34.99 -22.50 -0.11
C PRO A 391 -35.25 -23.93 0.38
N LYS A 392 -34.16 -24.63 0.66
CA LYS A 392 -34.20 -25.97 1.28
C LYS A 392 -34.66 -25.89 2.73
N ASN A 393 -34.15 -24.89 3.44
CA ASN A 393 -34.46 -24.65 4.85
C ASN A 393 -34.87 -23.17 5.03
N ILE A 394 -35.13 -22.76 6.27
CA ILE A 394 -35.38 -21.35 6.57
C ILE A 394 -34.10 -20.53 6.32
N VAL A 395 -34.22 -19.50 5.54
CA VAL A 395 -33.14 -18.50 5.33
C VAL A 395 -33.35 -17.35 6.30
N LEU A 396 -32.45 -17.21 7.24
CA LEU A 396 -32.45 -16.14 8.23
C LEU A 396 -31.63 -14.94 7.75
N GLY A 397 -31.92 -13.76 8.27
CA GLY A 397 -31.14 -12.55 7.98
C GLY A 397 -31.20 -12.11 6.52
N VAL A 398 -32.35 -12.34 5.86
CA VAL A 398 -32.57 -11.82 4.52
C VAL A 398 -32.69 -10.31 4.58
N THR A 399 -31.84 -9.63 3.81
CA THR A 399 -31.86 -8.18 3.68
C THR A 399 -32.25 -7.79 2.26
N PRO A 400 -33.55 -7.53 2.01
CA PRO A 400 -33.99 -7.04 0.72
C PRO A 400 -33.41 -5.67 0.40
N VAL A 401 -33.21 -5.39 -0.86
CA VAL A 401 -32.59 -4.18 -1.38
C VAL A 401 -33.55 -3.41 -2.29
N ASN A 402 -33.25 -2.14 -2.57
CA ASN A 402 -33.87 -1.42 -3.66
C ASN A 402 -32.92 -1.39 -4.86
N PRO A 403 -33.40 -1.41 -6.09
CA PRO A 403 -32.57 -1.16 -7.26
C PRO A 403 -31.94 0.22 -7.20
N ALA A 404 -30.72 0.37 -7.72
CA ALA A 404 -30.14 1.68 -8.02
C ALA A 404 -30.95 2.41 -9.09
N ALA A 405 -30.74 3.72 -9.26
CA ALA A 405 -31.51 4.54 -10.21
C ALA A 405 -31.35 4.08 -11.68
N ASP A 406 -30.23 3.42 -11.99
CA ASP A 406 -29.87 2.87 -13.31
C ASP A 406 -30.05 1.34 -13.38
N ALA A 407 -30.72 0.74 -12.40
CA ALA A 407 -30.95 -0.68 -12.29
C ALA A 407 -32.44 -1.02 -12.13
N ASN A 408 -32.80 -2.27 -12.37
CA ASN A 408 -34.15 -2.78 -12.23
C ASN A 408 -34.22 -3.88 -11.18
N ALA A 409 -35.41 -4.05 -10.58
CA ALA A 409 -35.70 -5.23 -9.79
C ALA A 409 -35.76 -6.46 -10.71
N TYR A 410 -35.01 -7.50 -10.35
CA TYR A 410 -34.91 -8.75 -11.10
C TYR A 410 -35.67 -9.89 -10.41
N TYR A 411 -35.48 -10.03 -9.09
CA TYR A 411 -36.20 -11.01 -8.28
C TYR A 411 -36.83 -10.39 -7.04
N THR A 412 -38.03 -10.84 -6.69
CA THR A 412 -38.71 -10.51 -5.43
C THR A 412 -38.88 -11.75 -4.57
N ALA A 413 -38.97 -11.58 -3.25
CA ALA A 413 -39.09 -12.64 -2.29
C ALA A 413 -40.44 -12.64 -1.58
N GLN A 414 -40.99 -13.81 -1.36
CA GLN A 414 -42.19 -14.03 -0.49
C GLN A 414 -41.72 -14.07 0.98
N LEU A 415 -41.49 -12.90 1.54
CA LEU A 415 -40.91 -12.76 2.88
C LEU A 415 -41.90 -12.97 4.00
N THR A 416 -41.49 -13.73 5.01
CA THR A 416 -42.13 -13.68 6.32
C THR A 416 -41.53 -12.54 7.11
N LYS A 417 -42.31 -11.52 7.39
CA LYS A 417 -41.89 -10.32 8.12
C LYS A 417 -41.86 -10.64 9.62
N ILE A 418 -40.70 -10.31 10.25
CA ILE A 418 -40.51 -10.40 11.70
C ILE A 418 -40.31 -9.00 12.22
N ALA A 419 -40.85 -8.69 13.40
CA ALA A 419 -40.62 -7.42 14.11
C ALA A 419 -40.92 -6.17 13.24
N GLY A 420 -41.98 -6.19 12.44
CA GLY A 420 -42.45 -4.97 11.75
C GLY A 420 -41.66 -4.54 10.53
N TRP A 421 -41.00 -5.46 9.82
CA TRP A 421 -40.35 -5.14 8.54
C TRP A 421 -41.31 -4.42 7.57
N THR A 422 -40.91 -3.25 7.10
CA THR A 422 -41.66 -2.40 6.16
C THR A 422 -40.92 -2.14 4.85
N GLY A 423 -39.73 -2.74 4.66
CA GLY A 423 -38.87 -2.52 3.51
C GLY A 423 -39.32 -3.20 2.22
N SER A 424 -38.47 -3.17 1.22
CA SER A 424 -38.63 -3.82 -0.08
C SER A 424 -38.77 -5.34 0.05
N ASN A 425 -39.33 -5.96 -0.97
CA ASN A 425 -39.29 -7.41 -1.15
C ASN A 425 -38.27 -7.84 -2.21
N THR A 426 -37.56 -6.90 -2.83
CA THR A 426 -36.56 -7.17 -3.87
C THR A 426 -35.33 -7.81 -3.26
N VAL A 427 -34.94 -8.96 -3.78
CA VAL A 427 -33.73 -9.70 -3.38
C VAL A 427 -32.78 -9.94 -4.53
N GLY A 428 -33.17 -9.58 -5.74
CA GLY A 428 -32.33 -9.61 -6.93
C GLY A 428 -32.51 -8.31 -7.74
N THR A 429 -31.41 -7.74 -8.19
CA THR A 429 -31.36 -6.53 -9.04
C THR A 429 -30.49 -6.80 -10.26
N ILE A 430 -30.76 -6.08 -11.34
CA ILE A 430 -30.09 -6.24 -12.62
C ILE A 430 -29.81 -4.86 -13.24
N ARG A 431 -28.62 -4.71 -13.81
CA ARG A 431 -28.19 -3.48 -14.47
C ARG A 431 -27.73 -3.77 -15.89
N SER A 432 -28.18 -2.92 -16.82
CA SER A 432 -27.89 -3.06 -18.24
C SER A 432 -27.31 -1.77 -18.81
N ARG A 433 -26.50 -1.91 -19.87
CA ARG A 433 -25.98 -0.78 -20.65
C ARG A 433 -26.19 -1.09 -22.14
N ASN A 434 -26.83 -0.16 -22.86
CA ASN A 434 -27.15 -0.34 -24.28
C ASN A 434 -27.96 -1.60 -24.60
N GLY A 435 -28.77 -2.08 -23.66
CA GLY A 435 -29.58 -3.30 -23.79
C GLY A 435 -28.88 -4.60 -23.41
N GLU A 436 -27.59 -4.53 -23.07
CA GLU A 436 -26.84 -5.70 -22.59
C GLU A 436 -26.72 -5.67 -21.07
N VAL A 437 -27.01 -6.78 -20.41
CA VAL A 437 -26.86 -6.95 -18.98
C VAL A 437 -25.36 -7.18 -18.69
N TYR A 438 -24.85 -6.45 -17.71
CA TYR A 438 -23.47 -6.59 -17.26
C TYR A 438 -23.37 -6.83 -15.75
N GLU A 439 -24.46 -6.67 -15.00
CA GLU A 439 -24.43 -6.84 -13.55
C GLU A 439 -25.73 -7.44 -13.02
N VAL A 440 -25.62 -8.54 -12.29
CA VAL A 440 -26.71 -9.18 -11.59
C VAL A 440 -26.31 -9.35 -10.13
N PHE A 441 -27.16 -8.93 -9.20
CA PHE A 441 -26.91 -8.97 -7.78
C PHE A 441 -28.05 -9.65 -7.02
N PHE A 442 -27.72 -10.59 -6.15
CA PHE A 442 -28.65 -11.21 -5.20
C PHE A 442 -28.23 -10.90 -3.77
N SER A 443 -29.12 -10.33 -2.97
CA SER A 443 -28.91 -10.09 -1.53
C SER A 443 -29.24 -11.30 -0.67
N VAL A 444 -29.24 -12.48 -1.26
CA VAL A 444 -29.47 -13.78 -0.63
C VAL A 444 -28.42 -14.80 -1.08
N PRO A 445 -27.99 -15.71 -0.19
CA PRO A 445 -27.01 -16.74 -0.54
C PRO A 445 -27.67 -17.84 -1.39
N LEU A 446 -27.37 -17.87 -2.69
CA LEU A 446 -28.03 -18.78 -3.66
C LEU A 446 -27.89 -20.27 -3.32
N HIS A 447 -26.81 -20.70 -2.64
CA HIS A 447 -26.63 -22.09 -2.21
C HIS A 447 -27.75 -22.61 -1.30
N GLN A 448 -28.45 -21.72 -0.58
CA GLN A 448 -29.57 -22.11 0.29
C GLN A 448 -30.83 -22.50 -0.49
N PHE A 449 -30.89 -22.17 -1.78
CA PHE A 449 -32.00 -22.53 -2.68
C PHE A 449 -31.71 -23.87 -3.38
N SER A 450 -31.63 -24.93 -2.62
CA SER A 450 -31.29 -26.27 -3.09
C SER A 450 -32.36 -27.33 -2.73
N ARG A 451 -33.66 -26.96 -2.80
CA ARG A 451 -34.76 -27.88 -2.49
C ARG A 451 -34.83 -29.00 -3.52
N SER A 452 -34.94 -30.22 -3.04
CA SER A 452 -35.06 -31.42 -3.90
C SER A 452 -36.35 -31.38 -4.76
N ASN A 453 -36.25 -31.87 -5.99
CA ASN A 453 -37.34 -31.93 -6.97
C ASN A 453 -37.98 -30.56 -7.31
N SER A 454 -37.20 -29.47 -7.26
CA SER A 454 -37.62 -28.17 -7.71
C SER A 454 -36.44 -27.46 -8.36
N THR A 455 -36.70 -26.43 -9.15
CA THR A 455 -35.67 -25.51 -9.61
C THR A 455 -34.87 -24.96 -8.43
N ASN A 456 -33.57 -24.84 -8.59
CA ASN A 456 -32.62 -24.51 -7.53
C ASN A 456 -31.74 -23.30 -7.90
N GLY A 457 -30.83 -22.93 -7.00
CA GLY A 457 -29.92 -21.82 -7.24
C GLY A 457 -28.99 -22.03 -8.44
N GLY A 458 -28.65 -23.27 -8.78
CA GLY A 458 -27.87 -23.61 -9.98
C GLY A 458 -28.66 -23.34 -11.28
N ASP A 459 -29.94 -23.63 -11.32
CA ASP A 459 -30.83 -23.32 -12.46
C ASP A 459 -30.93 -21.79 -12.65
N LEU A 460 -30.93 -21.04 -11.54
CA LEU A 460 -30.93 -19.57 -11.59
C LEU A 460 -29.58 -19.04 -12.13
N ILE A 461 -28.46 -19.56 -11.63
CA ILE A 461 -27.12 -19.21 -12.15
C ILE A 461 -27.05 -19.53 -13.64
N LYS A 462 -27.53 -20.71 -14.05
CA LYS A 462 -27.61 -21.12 -15.45
C LYS A 462 -28.38 -20.12 -16.29
N HIS A 463 -29.58 -19.73 -15.81
CA HIS A 463 -30.40 -18.74 -16.53
C HIS A 463 -29.66 -17.41 -16.73
N VAL A 464 -28.97 -16.91 -15.69
CA VAL A 464 -28.18 -15.66 -15.81
C VAL A 464 -27.07 -15.80 -16.85
N LEU A 465 -26.34 -16.90 -16.83
CA LEU A 465 -25.22 -17.15 -17.75
C LEU A 465 -25.64 -17.32 -19.21
N GLU A 466 -26.79 -17.95 -19.46
CA GLU A 466 -27.25 -18.29 -20.81
C GLU A 466 -28.17 -17.22 -21.43
N ASN A 467 -28.88 -16.43 -20.61
CA ASN A 467 -29.93 -15.52 -21.12
C ASN A 467 -29.70 -14.05 -20.78
N GLU A 468 -28.87 -13.73 -19.76
CA GLU A 468 -28.60 -12.35 -19.38
C GLU A 468 -27.20 -11.91 -19.81
N PHE A 469 -26.19 -12.80 -19.69
CA PHE A 469 -24.79 -12.53 -20.02
C PHE A 469 -24.40 -13.04 -21.40
#